data_89e6076cb68c4bd5ed46adbc9d41bcc4
#
_entry.id   89e6076cb68c4bd5ed46adbc9d41bcc4
#
_cell.length_a   1.000
_cell.length_b   1.000
_cell.length_c   1.000
_cell.angle_alpha   90.00
_cell.angle_beta   90.00
_cell.angle_gamma   90.00
#
_symmetry.space_group_name_H-M   'P 1'
#
loop_
_entity.id
_entity.type
_entity.pdbx_description
1 polymer ?
#
loop_
_entity_poly.entity_id
_entity_poly.type
_entity_poly.pdbx_seq_one_letter_code
_entity_poly.pdbx_strand_id
1 'polypeptide(L)'
;TAAMTCVTALIWVVYLSFFLRSYRRQQRPSILITSGAGKDLDAHCFVTNLGLEPVYLLDVVIDLIEPDGKVVRAVIPERTERWSQEVPGDDDDVRRATNVGSLTSGGERDLGRFRTLIERASKENPEIASDADFTSLEVTVVTVTASQAELCGASRCYRIDHRTDGRPQLRATTIKARQLRNQAG
;
A
#
# COMPACT_ATOMS: atom_id res chain seq x y z
N THR A 1 49.73 -27.31 -9.58
CA THR A 1 48.90 -26.34 -10.37
C THR A 1 47.41 -26.68 -10.33
N ALA A 2 46.96 -27.92 -10.59
CA ALA A 2 45.54 -28.29 -10.59
C ALA A 2 44.87 -28.08 -9.23
N ALA A 3 45.53 -28.38 -8.13
CA ALA A 3 44.95 -28.13 -6.76
C ALA A 3 44.68 -26.65 -6.48
N MET A 4 45.59 -25.77 -6.89
CA MET A 4 45.39 -24.30 -6.76
C MET A 4 44.21 -23.80 -7.57
N THR A 5 44.03 -24.30 -8.78
CA THR A 5 42.89 -23.95 -9.65
C THR A 5 41.58 -24.40 -9.04
N CYS A 6 41.51 -25.59 -8.48
CA CYS A 6 40.33 -26.09 -7.78
C CYS A 6 39.96 -25.23 -6.54
N VAL A 7 40.97 -24.87 -5.74
CA VAL A 7 40.74 -23.99 -4.56
C VAL A 7 40.20 -22.63 -4.99
N THR A 8 40.81 -22.02 -6.02
CA THR A 8 40.34 -20.72 -6.54
C THR A 8 38.90 -20.80 -7.06
N ALA A 9 38.57 -21.84 -7.81
CA ALA A 9 37.22 -22.08 -8.32
C ALA A 9 36.20 -22.23 -7.17
N LEU A 10 36.53 -22.95 -6.13
CA LEU A 10 35.70 -23.09 -4.94
C LEU A 10 35.43 -21.74 -4.24
N ILE A 11 36.48 -20.92 -4.07
CA ILE A 11 36.34 -19.58 -3.50
C ILE A 11 35.37 -18.73 -4.34
N TRP A 12 35.49 -18.76 -5.66
CA TRP A 12 34.59 -18.02 -6.56
C TRP A 12 33.13 -18.51 -6.45
N VAL A 13 32.90 -19.82 -6.38
CA VAL A 13 31.54 -20.38 -6.21
C VAL A 13 30.93 -19.93 -4.89
N VAL A 14 31.70 -19.96 -3.81
CA VAL A 14 31.24 -19.50 -2.48
C VAL A 14 30.91 -18.01 -2.56
N TYR A 15 31.81 -17.18 -3.08
CA TYR A 15 31.60 -15.73 -3.22
C TYR A 15 30.37 -15.42 -4.06
N LEU A 16 30.22 -16.06 -5.22
CA LEU A 16 29.07 -15.88 -6.08
C LEU A 16 27.77 -16.29 -5.40
N SER A 17 27.79 -17.38 -4.62
CA SER A 17 26.63 -17.84 -3.87
C SER A 17 26.20 -16.83 -2.79
N PHE A 18 27.17 -16.25 -2.07
CA PHE A 18 26.89 -15.18 -1.11
C PHE A 18 26.35 -13.92 -1.79
N PHE A 19 26.95 -13.54 -2.91
CA PHE A 19 26.53 -12.37 -3.69
C PHE A 19 25.08 -12.54 -4.19
N LEU A 20 24.77 -13.68 -4.82
CA LEU A 20 23.42 -13.98 -5.31
C LEU A 20 22.40 -14.01 -4.19
N ARG A 21 22.77 -14.55 -3.02
CA ARG A 21 21.89 -14.61 -1.85
C ARG A 21 21.61 -13.21 -1.28
N SER A 22 22.65 -12.38 -1.22
CA SER A 22 22.54 -10.97 -0.81
C SER A 22 21.68 -10.15 -1.78
N TYR A 23 21.93 -10.32 -3.08
CA TYR A 23 21.19 -9.66 -4.14
C TYR A 23 19.71 -10.01 -4.13
N ARG A 24 19.35 -11.30 -4.05
CA ARG A 24 17.96 -11.76 -3.92
C ARG A 24 17.27 -11.23 -2.64
N ARG A 25 18.02 -11.03 -1.57
CA ARG A 25 17.48 -10.45 -0.34
C ARG A 25 17.15 -8.96 -0.48
N GLN A 26 17.91 -8.24 -1.29
CA GLN A 26 17.72 -6.80 -1.53
C GLN A 26 16.56 -6.53 -2.50
N GLN A 27 16.23 -7.46 -3.38
CA GLN A 27 15.12 -7.33 -4.33
C GLN A 27 13.74 -7.55 -3.71
N ARG A 28 13.65 -7.72 -2.39
CA ARG A 28 12.35 -7.94 -1.76
C ARG A 28 11.51 -6.66 -1.83
N PRO A 29 10.31 -6.74 -2.41
CA PRO A 29 9.40 -5.60 -2.42
C PRO A 29 9.08 -5.19 -0.98
N SER A 30 9.11 -3.91 -0.71
CA SER A 30 8.80 -3.33 0.60
C SER A 30 7.92 -2.11 0.39
N ILE A 31 6.67 -2.25 0.76
CA ILE A 31 5.67 -1.18 0.64
C ILE A 31 5.44 -0.56 2.02
N LEU A 32 5.55 0.75 2.09
CA LEU A 32 5.25 1.52 3.27
C LEU A 32 3.89 2.19 3.10
N ILE A 33 3.03 2.09 4.12
CA ILE A 33 1.78 2.84 4.21
C ILE A 33 1.91 3.80 5.39
N THR A 34 1.72 5.10 5.14
CA THR A 34 1.82 6.14 6.17
C THR A 34 0.61 7.04 6.15
N SER A 35 0.40 7.73 7.27
CA SER A 35 -0.57 8.83 7.38
C SER A 35 0.17 10.14 7.62
N GLY A 36 -0.25 11.20 6.95
CA GLY A 36 0.38 12.52 7.08
C GLY A 36 -0.46 13.63 6.48
N ALA A 37 0.10 14.82 6.38
CA ALA A 37 -0.51 16.00 5.76
C ALA A 37 -1.94 16.29 6.22
N GLY A 38 -2.21 16.11 7.51
CA GLY A 38 -3.51 16.32 8.13
C GLY A 38 -3.58 15.66 9.50
N LYS A 39 -4.74 15.74 10.14
CA LYS A 39 -5.02 15.12 11.44
C LYS A 39 -6.23 14.21 11.31
N ASP A 40 -6.21 13.14 12.08
CA ASP A 40 -7.35 12.24 12.23
C ASP A 40 -7.82 11.67 10.88
N LEU A 41 -9.11 11.63 10.59
CA LEU A 41 -9.65 11.18 9.30
C LEU A 41 -9.35 12.12 8.12
N ASP A 42 -8.95 13.36 8.39
CA ASP A 42 -8.55 14.31 7.35
C ASP A 42 -7.06 14.20 6.99
N ALA A 43 -6.31 13.29 7.66
CA ALA A 43 -4.98 12.91 7.25
C ALA A 43 -5.02 12.17 5.90
N HIS A 44 -3.97 12.38 5.10
CA HIS A 44 -3.78 11.67 3.84
C HIS A 44 -3.12 10.32 4.07
N CYS A 45 -3.51 9.33 3.27
CA CYS A 45 -2.89 8.02 3.21
C CYS A 45 -1.87 8.00 2.09
N PHE A 46 -0.60 7.79 2.43
CA PHE A 46 0.50 7.69 1.47
C PHE A 46 0.99 6.26 1.35
N VAL A 47 1.30 5.87 0.13
CA VAL A 47 1.94 4.59 -0.20
C VAL A 47 3.28 4.86 -0.85
N THR A 48 4.34 4.30 -0.28
CA THR A 48 5.71 4.49 -0.76
C THR A 48 6.35 3.14 -1.07
N ASN A 49 6.98 3.02 -2.22
CA ASN A 49 7.78 1.85 -2.56
C ASN A 49 9.20 2.02 -2.01
N LEU A 50 9.52 1.31 -0.94
CA LEU A 50 10.88 1.26 -0.36
C LEU A 50 11.76 0.16 -0.97
N GLY A 51 11.18 -0.67 -1.86
CA GLY A 51 11.93 -1.68 -2.60
C GLY A 51 12.82 -1.07 -3.68
N LEU A 52 13.83 -1.83 -4.12
CA LEU A 52 14.72 -1.39 -5.21
C LEU A 52 14.06 -1.53 -6.58
N GLU A 53 13.10 -2.43 -6.71
CA GLU A 53 12.38 -2.66 -7.97
C GLU A 53 11.12 -1.79 -8.05
N PRO A 54 10.78 -1.28 -9.24
CA PRO A 54 9.48 -0.67 -9.47
C PRO A 54 8.37 -1.68 -9.22
N VAL A 55 7.29 -1.22 -8.61
CA VAL A 55 6.06 -2.01 -8.45
C VAL A 55 4.91 -1.31 -9.15
N TYR A 56 3.94 -2.08 -9.61
CA TYR A 56 2.71 -1.54 -10.16
C TYR A 56 1.59 -1.72 -9.13
N LEU A 57 1.01 -0.62 -8.70
CA LEU A 57 -0.11 -0.61 -7.78
C LEU A 57 -1.37 -1.01 -8.56
N LEU A 58 -2.01 -2.10 -8.16
CA LEU A 58 -3.20 -2.66 -8.79
C LEU A 58 -4.47 -2.16 -8.12
N ASP A 59 -4.57 -2.39 -6.80
CA ASP A 59 -5.77 -2.11 -6.04
C ASP A 59 -5.47 -1.57 -4.65
N VAL A 60 -6.42 -0.84 -4.11
CA VAL A 60 -6.47 -0.43 -2.71
C VAL A 60 -7.75 -0.97 -2.10
N VAL A 61 -7.61 -1.77 -1.07
CA VAL A 61 -8.72 -2.38 -0.33
C VAL A 61 -8.78 -1.77 1.06
N ILE A 62 -9.98 -1.46 1.53
CA ILE A 62 -10.23 -1.05 2.91
C ILE A 62 -11.11 -2.06 3.58
N ASP A 63 -10.69 -2.52 4.76
CA ASP A 63 -11.52 -3.27 5.69
C ASP A 63 -11.95 -2.33 6.82
N LEU A 64 -13.25 -2.09 6.93
CA LEU A 64 -13.86 -1.31 7.99
C LEU A 64 -14.41 -2.26 9.06
N ILE A 65 -14.05 -2.02 10.31
CA ILE A 65 -14.41 -2.88 11.43
C ILE A 65 -15.39 -2.14 12.32
N GLU A 66 -16.61 -2.68 12.43
CA GLU A 66 -17.68 -2.17 13.28
C GLU A 66 -17.44 -2.52 14.77
N PRO A 67 -18.12 -1.87 15.72
CA PRO A 67 -17.98 -2.15 17.14
C PRO A 67 -18.34 -3.58 17.56
N ASP A 68 -19.21 -4.24 16.80
CA ASP A 68 -19.61 -5.65 17.00
C ASP A 68 -18.58 -6.65 16.44
N GLY A 69 -17.52 -6.14 15.79
CA GLY A 69 -16.47 -6.96 15.18
C GLY A 69 -16.76 -7.37 13.74
N LYS A 70 -17.88 -6.95 13.16
CA LYS A 70 -18.17 -7.18 11.74
C LYS A 70 -17.17 -6.43 10.89
N VAL A 71 -16.62 -7.12 9.88
CA VAL A 71 -15.68 -6.56 8.92
C VAL A 71 -16.37 -6.38 7.59
N VAL A 72 -16.41 -5.14 7.11
CA VAL A 72 -16.92 -4.82 5.79
C VAL A 72 -15.75 -4.45 4.89
N ARG A 73 -15.55 -5.23 3.83
CA ARG A 73 -14.46 -5.04 2.87
C ARG A 73 -14.95 -4.30 1.65
N ALA A 74 -14.20 -3.28 1.26
CA ALA A 74 -14.45 -2.53 0.05
C ALA A 74 -13.15 -2.32 -0.76
N VAL A 75 -13.24 -2.48 -2.07
CA VAL A 75 -12.20 -2.01 -2.99
C VAL A 75 -12.45 -0.53 -3.23
N ILE A 76 -11.40 0.29 -3.13
CA ILE A 76 -11.52 1.73 -3.36
C ILE A 76 -11.58 1.99 -4.86
N PRO A 77 -12.70 2.53 -5.35
CA PRO A 77 -12.83 2.85 -6.76
C PRO A 77 -11.86 3.96 -7.19
N GLU A 78 -11.66 4.09 -8.47
CA GLU A 78 -10.86 5.16 -9.06
C GLU A 78 -11.41 6.54 -8.70
N ARG A 79 -10.55 7.57 -8.77
CA ARG A 79 -10.90 8.95 -8.40
C ARG A 79 -11.80 9.60 -9.46
N THR A 80 -13.07 9.24 -9.50
CA THR A 80 -14.06 9.87 -10.39
C THR A 80 -14.29 11.36 -10.09
N GLU A 81 -13.95 11.85 -8.90
CA GLU A 81 -14.21 13.24 -8.49
C GLU A 81 -13.42 14.28 -9.28
N ARG A 82 -12.30 13.89 -9.90
CA ARG A 82 -11.50 14.79 -10.73
C ARG A 82 -12.01 14.91 -12.17
N TRP A 83 -12.88 14.02 -12.61
CA TRP A 83 -13.53 14.10 -13.92
C TRP A 83 -14.64 15.15 -13.96
N SER A 84 -15.14 15.57 -12.78
CA SER A 84 -16.25 16.52 -12.67
C SER A 84 -15.79 17.97 -12.52
N GLN A 85 -14.52 18.24 -12.31
CA GLN A 85 -13.96 19.59 -12.29
C GLN A 85 -13.27 19.82 -13.65
N GLU A 86 -14.04 20.32 -14.59
CA GLU A 86 -13.54 20.93 -15.83
C GLU A 86 -12.64 22.11 -15.48
N VAL A 87 -11.36 21.86 -15.30
CA VAL A 87 -10.33 22.89 -15.41
C VAL A 87 -9.88 22.88 -16.85
N PRO A 88 -10.24 23.92 -17.66
CA PRO A 88 -9.79 24.00 -19.03
C PRO A 88 -8.29 24.19 -19.05
N GLY A 89 -7.53 23.21 -19.56
CA GLY A 89 -6.18 23.50 -19.98
C GLY A 89 -5.09 22.46 -19.77
N ASP A 90 -5.28 21.31 -19.11
CA ASP A 90 -4.22 20.31 -19.07
C ASP A 90 -4.80 18.91 -18.81
N ASP A 91 -5.36 18.36 -19.87
CA ASP A 91 -6.38 17.31 -19.78
C ASP A 91 -5.84 15.88 -19.84
N ASP A 92 -4.51 15.66 -19.83
CA ASP A 92 -3.97 14.32 -20.09
C ASP A 92 -3.26 13.65 -18.90
N ASP A 93 -3.31 14.21 -17.69
CA ASP A 93 -2.70 13.53 -16.57
C ASP A 93 -3.66 12.52 -15.88
N VAL A 94 -4.05 11.50 -16.66
CA VAL A 94 -4.82 10.33 -16.20
C VAL A 94 -4.19 9.71 -14.94
N ARG A 95 -2.88 9.87 -14.77
CA ARG A 95 -2.13 9.38 -13.58
C ARG A 95 -2.57 10.02 -12.27
N ARG A 96 -3.17 11.21 -12.33
CA ARG A 96 -3.72 11.89 -11.14
C ARG A 96 -5.13 11.45 -10.82
N ALA A 97 -5.85 10.92 -11.80
CA ALA A 97 -7.22 10.46 -11.64
C ALA A 97 -7.33 9.04 -11.10
N THR A 98 -6.28 8.22 -11.27
CA THR A 98 -6.29 6.82 -10.85
C THR A 98 -5.39 6.55 -9.64
N ASN A 99 -5.82 5.62 -8.79
CA ASN A 99 -4.97 5.05 -7.74
C ASN A 99 -3.97 4.03 -8.30
N VAL A 100 -4.26 3.47 -9.47
CA VAL A 100 -3.49 2.45 -10.18
C VAL A 100 -2.25 3.06 -10.86
N GLY A 101 -1.17 2.32 -10.97
CA GLY A 101 0.00 2.73 -11.74
C GLY A 101 1.34 2.39 -11.12
N SER A 102 2.41 2.72 -11.82
CA SER A 102 3.76 2.37 -11.38
C SER A 102 4.26 3.28 -10.25
N LEU A 103 4.94 2.66 -9.29
CA LEU A 103 5.71 3.30 -8.23
C LEU A 103 7.17 2.90 -8.40
N THR A 104 8.01 3.84 -8.77
CA THR A 104 9.46 3.64 -8.84
C THR A 104 10.04 3.42 -7.44
N SER A 105 11.27 2.98 -7.35
CA SER A 105 12.01 2.91 -6.08
C SER A 105 12.02 4.29 -5.41
N GLY A 106 11.62 4.37 -4.14
CA GLY A 106 11.43 5.61 -3.41
C GLY A 106 10.23 6.45 -3.85
N GLY A 107 9.47 6.00 -4.86
CA GLY A 107 8.27 6.69 -5.33
C GLY A 107 7.14 6.63 -4.30
N GLU A 108 6.42 7.74 -4.17
CA GLU A 108 5.29 7.89 -3.25
C GLU A 108 4.03 8.25 -4.04
N ARG A 109 2.90 7.77 -3.55
CA ARG A 109 1.56 8.10 -4.06
C ARG A 109 0.64 8.45 -2.92
N ASP A 110 -0.04 9.57 -3.05
CA ASP A 110 -1.14 9.98 -2.19
C ASP A 110 -2.44 9.30 -2.65
N LEU A 111 -3.02 8.46 -1.80
CA LEU A 111 -4.31 7.81 -2.05
C LEU A 111 -5.50 8.74 -1.75
N GLY A 112 -5.27 9.83 -1.04
CA GLY A 112 -6.27 10.76 -0.57
C GLY A 112 -6.47 10.69 0.94
N ARG A 113 -7.45 11.47 1.43
CA ARG A 113 -7.79 11.51 2.86
C ARG A 113 -8.51 10.24 3.28
N PHE A 114 -8.28 9.77 4.50
CA PHE A 114 -8.99 8.60 5.03
C PHE A 114 -10.50 8.77 4.99
N ARG A 115 -11.01 9.96 5.32
CA ARG A 115 -12.44 10.29 5.18
C ARG A 115 -12.95 10.02 3.76
N THR A 116 -12.27 10.55 2.76
CA THR A 116 -12.64 10.37 1.35
C THR A 116 -12.55 8.91 0.90
N LEU A 117 -11.57 8.16 1.42
CA LEU A 117 -11.47 6.71 1.14
C LEU A 117 -12.67 5.95 1.71
N ILE A 118 -13.10 6.26 2.94
CA ILE A 118 -14.29 5.67 3.56
C ILE A 118 -15.56 6.06 2.78
N GLU A 119 -15.73 7.33 2.42
CA GLU A 119 -16.87 7.81 1.65
C GLU A 119 -16.99 7.11 0.29
N ARG A 120 -15.86 6.89 -0.40
CA ARG A 120 -15.85 6.14 -1.67
C ARG A 120 -16.23 4.68 -1.46
N ALA A 121 -15.69 4.04 -0.41
CA ALA A 121 -16.05 2.68 -0.05
C ALA A 121 -17.54 2.55 0.20
N SER A 122 -18.15 3.51 0.90
CA SER A 122 -19.58 3.52 1.21
C SER A 122 -20.46 3.73 -0.03
N LYS A 123 -20.01 4.54 -1.00
CA LYS A 123 -20.77 4.74 -2.24
C LYS A 123 -20.90 3.47 -3.09
N GLU A 124 -19.83 2.67 -3.13
CA GLU A 124 -19.79 1.43 -3.92
C GLU A 124 -20.38 0.23 -3.17
N ASN A 125 -20.48 0.33 -1.84
CA ASN A 125 -20.97 -0.76 -0.98
C ASN A 125 -22.10 -0.27 -0.09
N PRO A 126 -23.36 -0.50 -0.50
CA PRO A 126 -24.54 -0.08 0.28
C PRO A 126 -24.61 -0.68 1.69
N GLU A 127 -23.86 -1.77 1.94
CA GLU A 127 -23.75 -2.39 3.28
C GLU A 127 -22.97 -1.51 4.26
N ILE A 128 -22.19 -0.56 3.77
CA ILE A 128 -21.45 0.40 4.60
C ILE A 128 -22.39 1.59 4.82
N ALA A 129 -23.06 1.64 5.97
CA ALA A 129 -23.82 2.81 6.34
C ALA A 129 -22.90 4.03 6.44
N SER A 130 -23.30 5.14 5.82
CA SER A 130 -22.49 6.37 5.78
C SER A 130 -22.29 7.03 7.15
N ASP A 131 -23.10 6.65 8.13
CA ASP A 131 -23.08 7.09 9.53
C ASP A 131 -22.60 5.99 10.52
N ALA A 132 -22.12 4.87 10.00
CA ALA A 132 -21.65 3.78 10.85
C ALA A 132 -20.41 4.20 11.65
N ASP A 133 -20.44 3.93 12.95
CA ASP A 133 -19.30 4.07 13.83
C ASP A 133 -18.34 2.90 13.60
N PHE A 134 -17.18 3.20 13.02
CA PHE A 134 -16.13 2.21 12.88
C PHE A 134 -15.12 2.34 14.01
N THR A 135 -14.69 1.22 14.58
CA THR A 135 -13.65 1.18 15.63
C THR A 135 -12.25 1.11 15.05
N SER A 136 -12.10 0.55 13.87
CA SER A 136 -10.82 0.50 13.16
C SER A 136 -11.00 0.33 11.66
N LEU A 137 -9.95 0.68 10.94
CA LEU A 137 -9.84 0.45 9.50
C LEU A 137 -8.49 -0.16 9.17
N GLU A 138 -8.45 -1.10 8.24
CA GLU A 138 -7.22 -1.63 7.67
C GLU A 138 -7.15 -1.24 6.20
N VAL A 139 -6.07 -0.55 5.84
CA VAL A 139 -5.77 -0.24 4.43
C VAL A 139 -4.83 -1.30 3.91
N THR A 140 -5.24 -1.98 2.84
CA THR A 140 -4.44 -2.98 2.14
C THR A 140 -4.16 -2.50 0.72
N VAL A 141 -2.90 -2.48 0.35
CA VAL A 141 -2.43 -2.10 -0.97
C VAL A 141 -1.94 -3.35 -1.68
N VAL A 142 -2.47 -3.61 -2.87
CA VAL A 142 -2.09 -4.73 -3.72
C VAL A 142 -1.20 -4.22 -4.84
N THR A 143 -0.05 -4.84 -5.01
CA THR A 143 0.94 -4.45 -6.02
C THR A 143 1.48 -5.69 -6.73
N VAL A 144 2.07 -5.49 -7.90
CA VAL A 144 2.79 -6.50 -8.65
C VAL A 144 4.20 -6.01 -8.95
N THR A 145 5.19 -6.88 -8.84
CA THR A 145 6.58 -6.56 -9.22
C THR A 145 6.76 -6.63 -10.72
N ALA A 146 7.56 -5.71 -11.26
CA ALA A 146 7.82 -5.66 -12.71
C ALA A 146 8.63 -6.87 -13.21
N SER A 147 9.53 -7.42 -12.37
CA SER A 147 10.49 -8.45 -12.80
C SER A 147 9.91 -9.85 -12.81
N GLN A 148 9.00 -10.18 -11.89
CA GLN A 148 8.50 -11.54 -11.68
C GLN A 148 6.99 -11.66 -11.81
N ALA A 149 6.29 -10.55 -12.03
CA ALA A 149 4.82 -10.47 -11.99
C ALA A 149 4.25 -11.08 -10.69
N GLU A 150 5.03 -11.08 -9.60
CA GLU A 150 4.62 -11.62 -8.33
C GLU A 150 3.70 -10.63 -7.62
N LEU A 151 2.55 -11.12 -7.18
CA LEU A 151 1.64 -10.35 -6.34
C LEU A 151 2.26 -10.16 -4.96
N CYS A 152 2.38 -8.92 -4.57
CA CYS A 152 2.82 -8.50 -3.26
C CYS A 152 1.96 -7.32 -2.79
N GLY A 153 2.10 -6.96 -1.55
CA GLY A 153 1.35 -5.82 -1.03
C GLY A 153 1.72 -5.54 0.41
N ALA A 154 1.01 -4.61 0.99
CA ALA A 154 1.14 -4.30 2.40
C ALA A 154 -0.22 -3.94 2.99
N SER A 155 -0.42 -4.23 4.26
CA SER A 155 -1.56 -3.74 5.01
C SER A 155 -1.14 -2.98 6.25
N ARG A 156 -1.95 -2.00 6.65
CA ARG A 156 -1.77 -1.25 7.88
C ARG A 156 -3.11 -0.97 8.53
N CYS A 157 -3.19 -1.32 9.81
CA CYS A 157 -4.38 -1.13 10.60
C CYS A 157 -4.29 0.18 11.39
N TYR A 158 -5.40 0.88 11.45
CA TYR A 158 -5.61 2.12 12.19
C TYR A 158 -6.82 1.95 13.11
N ARG A 159 -6.70 2.39 14.36
CA ARG A 159 -7.81 2.50 15.29
C ARG A 159 -8.44 3.87 15.16
N ILE A 160 -9.76 3.91 15.26
CA ILE A 160 -10.54 5.14 15.30
C ILE A 160 -11.04 5.28 16.76
N ASP A 161 -10.44 6.21 17.48
CA ASP A 161 -10.83 6.54 18.84
C ASP A 161 -11.67 7.83 18.81
N HIS A 162 -12.73 7.91 19.58
CA HIS A 162 -13.49 9.16 19.73
C HIS A 162 -12.91 9.98 20.89
N ARG A 163 -12.53 11.21 20.60
CA ARG A 163 -12.08 12.16 21.63
C ARG A 163 -13.26 12.63 22.48
N THR A 164 -12.97 13.24 23.62
CA THR A 164 -13.97 13.84 24.50
C THR A 164 -14.80 14.94 23.82
N ASP A 165 -14.29 15.54 22.73
CA ASP A 165 -14.98 16.51 21.88
C ASP A 165 -15.82 15.84 20.75
N GLY A 166 -15.93 14.52 20.74
CA GLY A 166 -16.67 13.75 19.74
C GLY A 166 -15.98 13.60 18.39
N ARG A 167 -14.78 14.18 18.21
CA ARG A 167 -14.05 14.06 16.94
C ARG A 167 -13.34 12.71 16.84
N PRO A 168 -13.46 12.01 15.69
CA PRO A 168 -12.76 10.76 15.48
C PRO A 168 -11.26 11.01 15.38
N GLN A 169 -10.47 10.29 16.17
CA GLN A 169 -9.00 10.32 16.13
C GLN A 169 -8.46 9.04 15.50
N LEU A 170 -7.66 9.19 14.44
CA LEU A 170 -7.05 8.07 13.75
C LEU A 170 -5.65 7.79 14.33
N ARG A 171 -5.43 6.55 14.79
CA ARG A 171 -4.12 6.11 15.31
C ARG A 171 -3.67 4.83 14.63
N ALA A 172 -2.47 4.84 14.08
CA ALA A 172 -1.85 3.62 13.57
C ALA A 172 -1.60 2.63 14.73
N THR A 173 -2.06 1.40 14.59
CA THR A 173 -1.88 0.34 15.61
C THR A 173 -0.49 -0.28 15.56
N THR A 174 0.20 -0.15 14.42
CA THR A 174 1.56 -0.70 14.21
C THR A 174 2.49 0.35 13.64
N ILE A 175 3.77 0.25 13.98
CA ILE A 175 4.81 1.14 13.45
C ILE A 175 5.07 0.85 11.97
N LYS A 176 5.04 -0.44 11.59
CA LYS A 176 5.32 -0.89 10.21
C LYS A 176 4.08 -1.50 9.59
N ALA A 177 3.90 -1.29 8.29
CA ALA A 177 2.93 -2.03 7.51
C ALA A 177 3.31 -3.52 7.43
N ARG A 178 2.32 -4.40 7.54
CA ARG A 178 2.48 -5.85 7.37
C ARG A 178 2.65 -6.13 5.87
N GLN A 179 3.78 -6.72 5.49
CA GLN A 179 4.02 -7.10 4.10
C GLN A 179 3.24 -8.37 3.76
N LEU A 180 2.51 -8.32 2.67
CA LEU A 180 1.73 -9.42 2.12
C LEU A 180 2.46 -9.99 0.91
N ARG A 181 2.56 -11.32 0.85
CA ARG A 181 3.15 -12.03 -0.28
C ARG A 181 2.27 -13.19 -0.64
N ASN A 182 2.12 -13.41 -1.93
CA ASN A 182 1.55 -14.65 -2.40
C ASN A 182 2.59 -15.76 -2.13
N GLN A 183 2.35 -16.57 -1.11
CA GLN A 183 3.06 -17.85 -0.99
C GLN A 183 2.40 -18.77 -2.00
N ALA A 184 2.90 -18.75 -3.25
CA ALA A 184 2.65 -19.85 -4.15
C ALA A 184 3.25 -21.10 -3.49
N GLY A 185 2.35 -22.01 -3.06
CA GLY A 185 2.68 -23.30 -2.51
C GLY A 185 3.33 -24.22 -3.56
#